data_b776ab2ddbfe52db26d65806bd12b0ba
#
_entry.id   b776ab2ddbfe52db26d65806bd12b0ba
#
_cell.length_a   1.000
_cell.length_b   1.000
_cell.length_c   1.000
_cell.angle_alpha   90.00
_cell.angle_beta   90.00
_cell.angle_gamma   90.00
#
_symmetry.space_group_name_H-M   'P 1'
#
loop_
_entity.id
_entity.type
_entity.pdbx_description
1 polymer ?
#
loop_
_entity_poly.entity_id
_entity_poly.type
_entity_poly.pdbx_seq_one_letter_code
_entity_poly.pdbx_strand_id
1 'polypeptide(L)'
;MRVKVRGFASFREVMGREVQIELSDGSRMRDLLEALCSNHDGLREALFRPRGELREEVTLLWKGHGTDPSESMEIVLEDGDEVAILPPFSGG
;
A
#
# COMPACT_ATOMS: atom_id res chain seq x y z
N MET A 1 -4.28 -11.14 11.86
CA MET A 1 -3.28 -10.09 12.15
C MET A 1 -3.79 -8.73 11.74
N ARG A 2 -3.29 -7.71 12.36
CA ARG A 2 -3.70 -6.33 12.09
C ARG A 2 -2.51 -5.53 11.56
N VAL A 3 -2.72 -4.86 10.43
CA VAL A 3 -1.69 -4.05 9.79
C VAL A 3 -2.20 -2.62 9.65
N LYS A 4 -1.35 -1.67 9.98
CA LYS A 4 -1.67 -0.25 9.86
C LYS A 4 -1.14 0.26 8.52
N VAL A 5 -1.98 1.00 7.79
CA VAL A 5 -1.57 1.61 6.52
C VAL A 5 -1.75 3.11 6.62
N ARG A 6 -0.72 3.84 6.25
CA ARG A 6 -0.75 5.30 6.25
C ARG A 6 -0.67 5.82 4.83
N GLY A 7 -1.62 6.70 4.49
CA GLY A 7 -1.63 7.36 3.19
C GLY A 7 -1.06 8.77 3.31
N PHE A 8 -0.28 9.17 2.32
CA PHE A 8 0.32 10.49 2.26
C PHE A 8 -0.12 11.22 1.01
N ALA A 9 -0.23 12.55 1.10
CA ALA A 9 -0.60 13.41 -0.02
C ALA A 9 -1.87 12.93 -0.72
N SER A 10 -1.82 12.66 -2.02
CA SER A 10 -3.00 12.25 -2.78
C SER A 10 -3.60 10.94 -2.28
N PHE A 11 -2.80 10.03 -1.75
CA PHE A 11 -3.33 8.77 -1.19
C PHE A 11 -4.13 9.04 0.08
N ARG A 12 -3.73 10.04 0.87
CA ARG A 12 -4.49 10.44 2.05
C ARG A 12 -5.90 10.90 1.68
N GLU A 13 -6.04 11.59 0.55
CA GLU A 13 -7.34 12.06 0.11
C GLU A 13 -8.28 10.91 -0.27
N VAL A 14 -7.73 9.83 -0.78
CA VAL A 14 -8.51 8.67 -1.20
C VAL A 14 -8.83 7.74 -0.04
N MET A 15 -7.86 7.45 0.81
CA MET A 15 -7.99 6.41 1.83
C MET A 15 -8.00 6.93 3.27
N GLY A 16 -7.78 8.21 3.45
CA GLY A 16 -7.64 8.77 4.79
C GLY A 16 -6.19 8.70 5.26
N ARG A 17 -5.97 9.30 6.43
CA ARG A 17 -4.62 9.42 6.99
C ARG A 17 -4.05 8.07 7.41
N GLU A 18 -4.90 7.23 7.98
CA GLU A 18 -4.48 5.95 8.53
C GLU A 18 -5.66 4.97 8.51
N VAL A 19 -5.39 3.75 8.12
CA VAL A 19 -6.39 2.68 8.07
C VAL A 19 -5.79 1.44 8.72
N GLN A 20 -6.58 0.72 9.50
CA GLN A 20 -6.17 -0.57 10.05
C GLN A 20 -6.90 -1.67 9.30
N ILE A 21 -6.16 -2.65 8.83
CA ILE A 21 -6.70 -3.76 8.05
C ILE A 21 -6.47 -5.06 8.79
N GLU A 22 -7.52 -5.87 8.93
CA GLU A 22 -7.41 -7.22 9.47
C GLU A 22 -7.13 -8.18 8.32
N LEU A 23 -6.11 -9.00 8.46
CA LEU A 23 -5.71 -9.97 7.45
C LEU A 23 -5.43 -11.31 8.11
N SER A 24 -5.52 -12.37 7.32
CA SER A 24 -5.14 -13.70 7.79
C SER A 24 -3.62 -13.77 7.98
N ASP A 25 -3.17 -14.57 8.93
CA ASP A 25 -1.74 -14.77 9.14
C ASP A 25 -1.11 -15.31 7.85
N GLY A 26 0.06 -14.81 7.54
CA GLY A 26 0.76 -15.19 6.31
C GLY A 26 0.39 -14.37 5.08
N SER A 27 -0.51 -13.41 5.23
CA SER A 27 -0.86 -12.52 4.11
C SER A 27 0.34 -11.70 3.67
N ARG A 28 0.34 -11.35 2.39
CA ARG A 28 1.42 -10.61 1.78
C ARG A 28 0.98 -9.18 1.47
N MET A 29 1.94 -8.36 1.08
CA MET A 29 1.66 -6.97 0.69
C MET A 29 0.54 -6.89 -0.36
N ARG A 30 0.53 -7.82 -1.34
CA ARG A 30 -0.53 -7.82 -2.36
C ARG A 30 -1.91 -7.96 -1.75
N ASP A 31 -2.03 -8.79 -0.72
CA ASP A 31 -3.32 -9.03 -0.05
C ASP A 31 -3.78 -7.78 0.69
N LEU A 32 -2.85 -7.08 1.31
CA LEU A 32 -3.12 -5.82 1.98
C LEU A 32 -3.64 -4.77 1.01
N LEU A 33 -2.95 -4.59 -0.11
CA LEU A 33 -3.34 -3.59 -1.10
C LEU A 33 -4.67 -3.94 -1.77
N GLU A 34 -4.93 -5.24 -1.99
CA GLU A 34 -6.22 -5.67 -2.51
C GLU A 34 -7.35 -5.33 -1.54
N ALA A 35 -7.15 -5.56 -0.25
CA ALA A 35 -8.14 -5.23 0.77
C ALA A 35 -8.40 -3.72 0.81
N LEU A 36 -7.36 -2.92 0.70
CA LEU A 36 -7.49 -1.46 0.66
C LEU A 36 -8.30 -1.02 -0.56
N CYS A 37 -7.97 -1.56 -1.73
CA CYS A 37 -8.64 -1.20 -2.97
C CYS A 37 -10.12 -1.57 -2.94
N SER A 38 -10.47 -2.67 -2.27
CA SER A 38 -11.85 -3.09 -2.15
C SER A 38 -12.69 -2.12 -1.32
N ASN A 39 -12.06 -1.37 -0.44
CA ASN A 39 -12.74 -0.44 0.47
C ASN A 39 -12.65 1.03 0.06
N HIS A 40 -11.89 1.34 -0.98
CA HIS A 40 -11.65 2.74 -1.37
C HIS A 40 -11.71 2.89 -2.88
N ASP A 41 -12.75 3.53 -3.37
CA ASP A 41 -12.92 3.80 -4.80
C ASP A 41 -11.78 4.67 -5.32
N GLY A 42 -11.27 4.33 -6.48
CA GLY A 42 -10.19 5.09 -7.12
C GLY A 42 -8.79 4.70 -6.67
N LEU A 43 -8.67 3.94 -5.61
CA LEU A 43 -7.34 3.58 -5.09
C LEU A 43 -6.63 2.60 -6.03
N ARG A 44 -7.38 1.68 -6.63
CA ARG A 44 -6.79 0.69 -7.53
C ARG A 44 -6.08 1.36 -8.71
N GLU A 45 -6.72 2.33 -9.32
CA GLU A 45 -6.16 3.05 -10.45
C GLU A 45 -4.94 3.88 -10.05
N ALA A 46 -4.92 4.36 -8.81
CA ALA A 46 -3.80 5.15 -8.31
C ALA A 46 -2.58 4.28 -7.98
N LEU A 47 -2.82 3.02 -7.58
CA LEU A 47 -1.74 2.11 -7.19
C LEU A 47 -1.23 1.24 -8.32
N PHE A 48 -2.13 0.75 -9.16
CA PHE A 48 -1.81 -0.28 -10.15
C PHE A 48 -2.02 0.18 -11.57
N ARG A 49 -1.20 -0.38 -12.46
CA ARG A 49 -1.38 -0.22 -13.90
C ARG A 49 -2.55 -1.10 -14.35
N PRO A 50 -3.11 -0.86 -15.55
CA PRO A 50 -4.22 -1.69 -16.05
C PRO A 50 -3.94 -3.19 -16.05
N ARG A 51 -2.65 -3.59 -16.17
CA ARG A 51 -2.26 -5.00 -16.14
C ARG A 51 -2.14 -5.56 -14.73
N GLY A 52 -2.30 -4.73 -13.72
CA GLY A 52 -2.24 -5.18 -12.33
C GLY A 52 -0.91 -5.00 -11.64
N GLU A 53 0.10 -4.46 -12.33
CA GLU A 53 1.40 -4.21 -11.72
C GLU A 53 1.38 -2.93 -10.91
N LEU A 54 2.09 -2.93 -9.78
CA LEU A 54 2.24 -1.71 -8.98
C LEU A 54 2.94 -0.65 -9.82
N ARG A 55 2.42 0.57 -9.77
CA ARG A 55 3.05 1.68 -10.50
C ARG A 55 4.42 1.97 -9.91
N GLU A 56 5.41 2.15 -10.78
CA GLU A 56 6.79 2.37 -10.35
C GLU A 56 6.95 3.68 -9.57
N GLU A 57 6.13 4.68 -9.85
CA GLU A 57 6.19 5.97 -9.17
C GLU A 57 5.63 5.94 -7.75
N VAL A 58 4.92 4.86 -7.37
CA VAL A 58 4.41 4.71 -6.01
C VAL A 58 5.49 4.15 -5.11
N THR A 59 5.67 4.78 -3.94
CA THR A 59 6.62 4.29 -2.95
C THR A 59 5.87 3.61 -1.82
N LEU A 60 6.25 2.38 -1.53
CA LEU A 60 5.74 1.64 -0.37
C LEU A 60 6.85 1.53 0.65
N LEU A 61 6.58 2.00 1.86
CA LEU A 61 7.50 1.82 2.98
C LEU A 61 6.95 0.71 3.85
N TRP A 62 7.79 -0.25 4.19
CA TRP A 62 7.46 -1.35 5.08
C TRP A 62 8.39 -1.29 6.27
N LYS A 63 7.83 -1.19 7.47
CA LYS A 63 8.61 -1.00 8.70
C LYS A 63 9.55 0.20 8.60
N GLY A 64 9.11 1.23 7.90
CA GLY A 64 9.88 2.45 7.72
C GLY A 64 10.94 2.40 6.62
N HIS A 65 11.06 1.27 5.93
CA HIS A 65 12.06 1.10 4.86
C HIS A 65 11.41 1.06 3.48
N GLY A 66 12.07 1.67 2.50
CA GLY A 66 11.62 1.57 1.11
C GLY A 66 11.69 0.13 0.62
N THR A 67 10.77 -0.23 -0.25
CA THR A 67 10.72 -1.56 -0.83
C THR A 67 11.00 -1.50 -2.32
N ASP A 68 11.55 -2.58 -2.87
CA ASP A 68 11.79 -2.69 -4.30
C ASP A 68 10.44 -2.99 -4.98
N PRO A 69 9.99 -2.18 -5.94
CA PRO A 69 8.72 -2.42 -6.61
C PRO A 69 8.55 -3.83 -7.17
N SER A 70 9.65 -4.45 -7.62
CA SER A 70 9.58 -5.80 -8.19
C SER A 70 9.34 -6.88 -7.14
N GLU A 71 9.64 -6.60 -5.87
CA GLU A 71 9.55 -7.57 -4.78
C GLU A 71 8.51 -7.22 -3.74
N SER A 72 8.04 -5.98 -3.72
CA SER A 72 7.17 -5.49 -2.65
C SER A 72 5.89 -6.31 -2.48
N MET A 73 5.30 -6.76 -3.57
CA MET A 73 4.03 -7.51 -3.50
C MET A 73 4.16 -8.85 -2.79
N GLU A 74 5.35 -9.41 -2.76
CA GLU A 74 5.60 -10.72 -2.16
C GLU A 74 6.01 -10.66 -0.69
N ILE A 75 6.18 -9.47 -0.13
CA ILE A 75 6.55 -9.31 1.27
C ILE A 75 5.49 -9.96 2.17
N VAL A 76 5.92 -10.88 3.03
CA VAL A 76 5.03 -11.51 4.01
C VAL A 76 4.90 -10.57 5.21
N LEU A 77 3.67 -10.19 5.51
CA LEU A 77 3.39 -9.25 6.59
C LEU A 77 3.29 -9.95 7.94
N GLU A 78 3.52 -9.18 9.00
CA GLU A 78 3.41 -9.65 10.37
C GLU A 78 2.43 -8.78 11.14
N ASP A 79 1.87 -9.34 12.20
CA ASP A 79 0.95 -8.60 13.06
C ASP A 79 1.65 -7.35 13.60
N GLY A 80 0.97 -6.22 13.52
CA GLY A 80 1.51 -4.95 13.97
C GLY A 80 2.36 -4.20 12.97
N ASP A 81 2.55 -4.76 11.77
CA ASP A 81 3.32 -4.07 10.74
C ASP A 81 2.66 -2.75 10.34
N GLU A 82 3.50 -1.83 9.88
CA GLU A 82 3.05 -0.54 9.37
C GLU A 82 3.56 -0.37 7.96
N VAL A 83 2.65 0.01 7.06
CA VAL A 83 2.95 0.26 5.65
C VAL A 83 2.56 1.70 5.33
N ALA A 84 3.43 2.42 4.65
CA ALA A 84 3.12 3.77 4.20
C ALA A 84 3.09 3.80 2.68
N ILE A 85 2.12 4.52 2.14
CA ILE A 85 1.94 4.67 0.69
C ILE A 85 2.16 6.14 0.33
N LEU A 86 3.15 6.39 -0.49
CA LEU A 86 3.53 7.74 -0.91
C LEU A 86 3.43 7.88 -2.42
N PRO A 87 2.85 8.99 -2.91
CA PRO A 87 2.83 9.25 -4.35
C PRO A 87 4.19 9.73 -4.81
N PRO A 88 4.41 9.80 -6.13
CA PRO A 88 5.65 10.34 -6.65
C PRO A 88 5.79 11.80 -6.24
N PHE A 89 7.03 12.20 -5.97
CA PHE A 89 7.30 13.61 -5.79
C PHE A 89 7.34 14.24 -7.17
N SER A 90 6.39 15.11 -7.44
CA SER A 90 6.51 15.96 -8.61
C SER A 90 7.62 16.94 -8.24
N GLY A 91 8.82 16.70 -8.74
CA GLY A 91 9.91 17.60 -8.57
C GLY A 91 9.54 18.93 -9.19
N GLY A 92 8.94 19.76 -8.40
CA GLY A 92 8.47 21.04 -8.88
C GLY A 92 9.56 22.04 -8.93
#